data_e913d6a0299006e4dfb238a5a34c6ce9
#
_entry.id   e913d6a0299006e4dfb238a5a34c6ce9
#
_cell.length_a   1.000
_cell.length_b   1.000
_cell.length_c   1.000
_cell.angle_alpha   90.00
_cell.angle_beta   90.00
_cell.angle_gamma   90.00
#
_symmetry.space_group_name_H-M   'P 1'
#
loop_
_entity.id
_entity.type
_entity.pdbx_description
1 polymer ?
#
loop_
_entity_poly.entity_id
_entity_poly.type
_entity_poly.pdbx_seq_one_letter_code
_entity_poly.pdbx_strand_id
1 'polypeptide(L)'
;MYTSIDEFHLGLVALSYLIATFGSLTGLLTSRNIPLGGRRIHYGWLLVSAFMLGTYAIWSMHFVGMLAYDPGTPITYDTQLTALSLVFPIVMMAGGLWAAYRWRRSLIALAVAAVIMGCGIAAMHYTGMAAMRVQADMHHAHGPVVVSVIIGVVASFAALYIVREFKGVLRYACAPVMGLAVCALHYTGMAGLVLEPREMDINYFEGAVTSPQMLFLIAVSMTSAVVLSVYLYWWQEDRWQRQARRAR
;
A
#
# COMPACT_ATOMS: atom_id res chain seq x y z
N MET A 1 -23.26 1.45 14.70
CA MET A 1 -23.63 0.20 14.00
C MET A 1 -22.34 -0.36 13.40
N TYR A 2 -22.05 -1.66 13.50
CA TYR A 2 -20.84 -2.24 12.89
C TYR A 2 -20.99 -2.28 11.37
N THR A 3 -19.91 -2.06 10.65
CA THR A 3 -19.86 -2.15 9.19
C THR A 3 -20.21 -3.56 8.72
N SER A 4 -21.20 -3.69 7.83
CA SER A 4 -21.63 -4.95 7.23
C SER A 4 -21.09 -5.13 5.81
N ILE A 5 -21.05 -6.36 5.30
CA ILE A 5 -20.58 -6.66 3.94
C ILE A 5 -21.48 -6.01 2.88
N ASP A 6 -22.77 -5.85 3.17
CA ASP A 6 -23.76 -5.28 2.25
C ASP A 6 -23.54 -3.77 1.99
N GLU A 7 -22.71 -3.10 2.83
CA GLU A 7 -22.34 -1.69 2.67
C GLU A 7 -21.16 -1.50 1.69
N PHE A 8 -20.68 -2.58 1.04
CA PHE A 8 -19.55 -2.50 0.11
C PHE A 8 -19.96 -2.80 -1.32
N HIS A 9 -19.55 -1.93 -2.24
CA HIS A 9 -19.61 -2.19 -3.67
C HIS A 9 -18.56 -3.23 -4.09
N LEU A 10 -18.98 -4.47 -4.30
CA LEU A 10 -18.10 -5.61 -4.60
C LEU A 10 -17.19 -5.37 -5.80
N GLY A 11 -17.64 -4.60 -6.81
CA GLY A 11 -16.81 -4.21 -7.96
C GLY A 11 -15.59 -3.39 -7.56
N LEU A 12 -15.75 -2.43 -6.62
CA LEU A 12 -14.65 -1.62 -6.10
C LEU A 12 -13.76 -2.42 -5.13
N VAL A 13 -14.34 -3.38 -4.39
CA VAL A 13 -13.55 -4.33 -3.59
C VAL A 13 -12.64 -5.16 -4.48
N ALA A 14 -13.16 -5.71 -5.58
CA ALA A 14 -12.36 -6.45 -6.57
C ALA A 14 -11.29 -5.55 -7.21
N LEU A 15 -11.64 -4.31 -7.55
CA LEU A 15 -10.69 -3.33 -8.10
C LEU A 15 -9.57 -3.02 -7.11
N SER A 16 -9.88 -2.84 -5.81
CA SER A 16 -8.87 -2.61 -4.78
C SER A 16 -7.86 -3.75 -4.70
N TYR A 17 -8.32 -5.00 -4.79
CA TYR A 17 -7.44 -6.17 -4.86
C TYR A 17 -6.57 -6.20 -6.12
N LEU A 18 -7.13 -5.87 -7.28
CA LEU A 18 -6.35 -5.80 -8.54
C LEU A 18 -5.26 -4.72 -8.46
N ILE A 19 -5.58 -3.57 -7.89
CA ILE A 19 -4.63 -2.47 -7.66
C ILE A 19 -3.51 -2.92 -6.70
N ALA A 20 -3.86 -3.56 -5.58
CA ALA A 20 -2.88 -4.10 -4.62
C ALA A 20 -1.96 -5.14 -5.29
N THR A 21 -2.52 -6.02 -6.10
CA THR A 21 -1.77 -7.04 -6.85
C THR A 21 -0.82 -6.41 -7.87
N PHE A 22 -1.30 -5.45 -8.66
CA PHE A 22 -0.48 -4.73 -9.63
C PHE A 22 0.64 -3.93 -8.96
N GLY A 23 0.34 -3.20 -7.88
CA GLY A 23 1.33 -2.46 -7.11
C GLY A 23 2.38 -3.39 -6.49
N SER A 24 1.96 -4.56 -5.98
CA SER A 24 2.88 -5.58 -5.46
C SER A 24 3.78 -6.14 -6.56
N LEU A 25 3.23 -6.43 -7.74
CA LEU A 25 3.98 -6.92 -8.89
C LEU A 25 5.06 -5.91 -9.34
N THR A 26 4.67 -4.65 -9.52
CA THR A 26 5.60 -3.58 -9.94
C THR A 26 6.69 -3.33 -8.88
N GLY A 27 6.33 -3.38 -7.60
CA GLY A 27 7.28 -3.32 -6.49
C GLY A 27 8.27 -4.50 -6.49
N LEU A 28 7.79 -5.72 -6.72
CA LEU A 28 8.65 -6.91 -6.84
C LEU A 28 9.56 -6.84 -8.08
N LEU A 29 9.06 -6.35 -9.22
CA LEU A 29 9.85 -6.15 -10.44
C LEU A 29 10.99 -5.14 -10.22
N THR A 30 10.72 -4.03 -9.58
CA THR A 30 11.72 -2.98 -9.33
C THR A 30 12.72 -3.38 -8.25
N SER A 31 12.27 -4.09 -7.20
CA SER A 31 13.12 -4.50 -6.07
C SER A 31 14.21 -5.49 -6.44
N ARG A 32 14.11 -6.20 -7.58
CA ARG A 32 15.19 -7.09 -8.08
C ARG A 32 16.50 -6.35 -8.35
N ASN A 33 16.42 -5.04 -8.62
CA ASN A 33 17.57 -4.20 -8.96
C ASN A 33 18.21 -3.51 -7.73
N ILE A 34 17.67 -3.75 -6.53
CA ILE A 34 18.21 -3.17 -5.29
C ILE A 34 19.60 -3.74 -4.96
N PRO A 35 19.85 -5.07 -5.02
CA PRO A 35 21.17 -5.60 -4.68
C PRO A 35 22.20 -5.34 -5.79
N LEU A 36 23.33 -4.72 -5.42
CA LEU A 36 24.49 -4.47 -6.29
C LEU A 36 25.60 -5.52 -6.15
N GLY A 37 25.33 -6.59 -5.42
CA GLY A 37 26.31 -7.61 -5.00
C GLY A 37 26.87 -7.35 -3.59
N GLY A 38 27.13 -8.43 -2.87
CA GLY A 38 27.55 -8.37 -1.46
C GLY A 38 26.51 -7.66 -0.57
N ARG A 39 26.96 -6.63 0.17
CA ARG A 39 26.09 -5.79 1.04
C ARG A 39 25.75 -4.44 0.44
N ARG A 40 26.08 -4.21 -0.84
CA ARG A 40 25.82 -2.93 -1.51
C ARG A 40 24.36 -2.84 -1.95
N ILE A 41 23.76 -1.68 -1.76
CA ILE A 41 22.36 -1.37 -2.05
C ILE A 41 22.30 -0.23 -3.05
N HIS A 42 21.50 -0.40 -4.09
CA HIS A 42 21.17 0.67 -5.02
C HIS A 42 20.00 1.48 -4.47
N TYR A 43 20.28 2.59 -3.80
CA TYR A 43 19.27 3.41 -3.13
C TYR A 43 18.19 3.94 -4.08
N GLY A 44 18.53 4.27 -5.32
CA GLY A 44 17.54 4.71 -6.32
C GLY A 44 16.47 3.63 -6.57
N TRP A 45 16.88 2.37 -6.79
CA TRP A 45 15.95 1.27 -6.97
C TRP A 45 15.18 0.92 -5.69
N LEU A 46 15.79 1.11 -4.53
CA LEU A 46 15.14 0.95 -3.24
C LEU A 46 13.99 1.97 -3.10
N LEU A 47 14.24 3.24 -3.38
CA LEU A 47 13.21 4.29 -3.32
C LEU A 47 12.10 4.08 -4.35
N VAL A 48 12.45 3.70 -5.59
CA VAL A 48 11.45 3.37 -6.62
C VAL A 48 10.57 2.20 -6.16
N SER A 49 11.17 1.13 -5.62
CA SER A 49 10.40 -0.04 -5.13
C SER A 49 9.53 0.32 -3.94
N ALA A 50 10.04 1.13 -3.01
CA ALA A 50 9.28 1.60 -1.86
C ALA A 50 8.09 2.48 -2.30
N PHE A 51 8.29 3.35 -3.28
CA PHE A 51 7.24 4.18 -3.86
C PHE A 51 6.17 3.33 -4.55
N MET A 52 6.58 2.33 -5.38
CA MET A 52 5.64 1.42 -6.05
C MET A 52 4.79 0.64 -5.05
N LEU A 53 5.42 0.04 -4.02
CA LEU A 53 4.70 -0.72 -3.00
C LEU A 53 3.84 0.20 -2.12
N GLY A 54 4.41 1.29 -1.63
CA GLY A 54 3.74 2.19 -0.71
C GLY A 54 2.56 2.92 -1.33
N THR A 55 2.75 3.50 -2.52
CA THR A 55 1.71 4.29 -3.18
C THR A 55 0.65 3.40 -3.83
N TYR A 56 1.07 2.38 -4.61
CA TYR A 56 0.10 1.64 -5.42
C TYR A 56 -0.46 0.42 -4.70
N ALA A 57 0.40 -0.44 -4.11
CA ALA A 57 -0.10 -1.64 -3.47
C ALA A 57 -0.83 -1.34 -2.15
N ILE A 58 -0.47 -0.25 -1.44
CA ILE A 58 -0.99 0.02 -0.10
C ILE A 58 -1.94 1.23 -0.12
N TRP A 59 -1.45 2.43 -0.44
CA TRP A 59 -2.24 3.67 -0.33
C TRP A 59 -3.40 3.72 -1.35
N SER A 60 -3.14 3.46 -2.63
CA SER A 60 -4.20 3.50 -3.66
C SER A 60 -5.25 2.41 -3.42
N MET A 61 -4.82 1.19 -3.01
CA MET A 61 -5.74 0.13 -2.63
C MET A 61 -6.63 0.56 -1.47
N HIS A 62 -6.04 1.14 -0.41
CA HIS A 62 -6.76 1.61 0.77
C HIS A 62 -7.88 2.58 0.39
N PHE A 63 -7.57 3.62 -0.40
CA PHE A 63 -8.58 4.61 -0.78
C PHE A 63 -9.61 4.09 -1.78
N VAL A 64 -9.27 3.12 -2.65
CA VAL A 64 -10.29 2.42 -3.45
C VAL A 64 -11.18 1.55 -2.56
N GLY A 65 -10.62 0.90 -1.55
CA GLY A 65 -11.39 0.17 -0.54
C GLY A 65 -12.30 1.09 0.27
N MET A 66 -11.85 2.33 0.59
CA MET A 66 -12.69 3.36 1.21
C MET A 66 -13.82 3.84 0.30
N LEU A 67 -13.56 3.99 -1.01
CA LEU A 67 -14.58 4.34 -2.01
C LEU A 67 -15.58 3.21 -2.26
N ALA A 68 -15.22 1.96 -1.91
CA ALA A 68 -16.13 0.82 -1.96
C ALA A 68 -17.17 0.85 -0.82
N TYR A 69 -16.88 1.54 0.28
CA TYR A 69 -17.74 1.65 1.44
C TYR A 69 -18.81 2.72 1.24
N ASP A 70 -20.09 2.35 1.40
CA ASP A 70 -21.26 3.23 1.31
C ASP A 70 -22.05 3.22 2.61
N PRO A 71 -21.86 4.19 3.51
CA PRO A 71 -22.63 4.30 4.75
C PRO A 71 -24.02 4.97 4.53
N GLY A 72 -24.45 5.17 3.29
CA GLY A 72 -25.70 5.87 2.97
C GLY A 72 -25.64 7.41 3.12
N THR A 73 -24.45 7.96 3.40
CA THR A 73 -24.21 9.41 3.51
C THR A 73 -22.97 9.80 2.71
N PRO A 74 -22.91 11.03 2.15
CA PRO A 74 -21.73 11.48 1.41
C PRO A 74 -20.46 11.44 2.26
N ILE A 75 -19.39 10.90 1.66
CA ILE A 75 -18.04 10.86 2.25
C ILE A 75 -17.14 11.84 1.51
N THR A 76 -16.37 12.60 2.27
CA THR A 76 -15.24 13.40 1.77
C THR A 76 -13.99 13.08 2.60
N TYR A 77 -12.82 13.55 2.16
CA TYR A 77 -11.55 13.22 2.80
C TYR A 77 -10.76 14.49 3.12
N ASP A 78 -10.27 14.59 4.34
CA ASP A 78 -9.35 15.66 4.73
C ASP A 78 -8.08 15.63 3.88
N THR A 79 -7.76 16.74 3.23
CA THR A 79 -6.63 16.81 2.30
C THR A 79 -5.28 16.60 3.00
N GLN A 80 -5.10 17.13 4.22
CA GLN A 80 -3.83 17.04 4.93
C GLN A 80 -3.58 15.62 5.46
N LEU A 81 -4.60 15.01 6.08
CA LEU A 81 -4.50 13.65 6.58
C LEU A 81 -4.35 12.64 5.44
N THR A 82 -5.03 12.86 4.32
CA THR A 82 -4.88 12.04 3.11
C THR A 82 -3.45 12.11 2.57
N ALA A 83 -2.87 13.31 2.47
CA ALA A 83 -1.48 13.48 2.05
C ALA A 83 -0.49 12.89 3.05
N LEU A 84 -0.71 13.07 4.36
CA LEU A 84 0.12 12.51 5.42
C LEU A 84 0.08 10.98 5.39
N SER A 85 -1.09 10.37 5.16
CA SER A 85 -1.23 8.91 5.10
C SER A 85 -0.37 8.29 4.00
N LEU A 86 -0.10 8.99 2.89
CA LEU A 86 0.77 8.51 1.81
C LEU A 86 2.24 8.40 2.24
N VAL A 87 2.70 9.25 3.16
CA VAL A 87 4.10 9.26 3.60
C VAL A 87 4.47 7.97 4.35
N PHE A 88 3.58 7.48 5.21
CA PHE A 88 3.83 6.30 6.04
C PHE A 88 4.25 5.06 5.23
N PRO A 89 3.47 4.59 4.23
CA PRO A 89 3.82 3.36 3.53
C PRO A 89 5.10 3.51 2.70
N ILE A 90 5.38 4.68 2.13
CA ILE A 90 6.61 4.90 1.36
C ILE A 90 7.85 4.79 2.28
N VAL A 91 7.83 5.49 3.42
CA VAL A 91 8.95 5.49 4.37
C VAL A 91 9.15 4.10 4.98
N MET A 92 8.07 3.44 5.39
CA MET A 92 8.14 2.11 6.01
C MET A 92 8.59 1.05 5.01
N MET A 93 8.13 1.12 3.73
CA MET A 93 8.63 0.24 2.67
C MET A 93 10.11 0.46 2.39
N ALA A 94 10.58 1.70 2.35
CA ALA A 94 12.00 2.01 2.15
C ALA A 94 12.86 1.43 3.29
N GLY A 95 12.45 1.62 4.54
CA GLY A 95 13.13 1.08 5.72
C GLY A 95 13.12 -0.45 5.76
N GLY A 96 11.98 -1.08 5.49
CA GLY A 96 11.84 -2.53 5.45
C GLY A 96 12.69 -3.18 4.37
N LEU A 97 12.64 -2.65 3.15
CA LEU A 97 13.46 -3.13 2.04
C LEU A 97 14.96 -2.93 2.33
N TRP A 98 15.34 -1.78 2.89
CA TRP A 98 16.72 -1.53 3.30
C TRP A 98 17.18 -2.56 4.33
N ALA A 99 16.39 -2.82 5.36
CA ALA A 99 16.71 -3.80 6.40
C ALA A 99 16.84 -5.22 5.82
N ALA A 100 15.90 -5.63 4.94
CA ALA A 100 15.91 -6.94 4.31
C ALA A 100 17.18 -7.19 3.48
N TYR A 101 17.68 -6.17 2.77
CA TYR A 101 18.91 -6.30 1.97
C TYR A 101 20.19 -6.06 2.78
N ARG A 102 20.16 -5.19 3.79
CA ARG A 102 21.33 -4.86 4.61
C ARG A 102 21.71 -6.00 5.57
N TRP A 103 20.70 -6.67 6.14
CA TRP A 103 20.86 -7.76 7.12
C TRP A 103 20.31 -9.09 6.60
N ARG A 104 20.63 -9.43 5.36
CA ARG A 104 20.07 -10.59 4.64
C ARG A 104 20.15 -11.94 5.40
N ARG A 105 21.12 -12.12 6.29
CA ARG A 105 21.31 -13.37 7.04
C ARG A 105 20.59 -13.40 8.39
N SER A 106 20.04 -12.30 8.85
CA SER A 106 19.38 -12.21 10.15
C SER A 106 17.86 -12.30 10.00
N LEU A 107 17.27 -13.35 10.52
CA LEU A 107 15.81 -13.48 10.62
C LEU A 107 15.24 -12.55 11.70
N ILE A 108 16.01 -12.29 12.77
CA ILE A 108 15.62 -11.36 13.83
C ILE A 108 15.50 -9.94 13.26
N ALA A 109 16.49 -9.49 12.48
CA ALA A 109 16.43 -8.17 11.84
C ALA A 109 15.24 -8.07 10.86
N LEU A 110 14.93 -9.17 10.14
CA LEU A 110 13.77 -9.23 9.26
C LEU A 110 12.46 -9.12 10.05
N ALA A 111 12.36 -9.84 11.19
CA ALA A 111 11.18 -9.78 12.06
C ALA A 111 10.98 -8.39 12.66
N VAL A 112 12.04 -7.75 13.15
CA VAL A 112 11.98 -6.36 13.67
C VAL A 112 11.55 -5.39 12.56
N ALA A 113 12.12 -5.50 11.36
CA ALA A 113 11.72 -4.69 10.21
C ALA A 113 10.24 -4.92 9.83
N ALA A 114 9.76 -6.16 9.91
CA ALA A 114 8.37 -6.52 9.63
C ALA A 114 7.40 -5.92 10.66
N VAL A 115 7.78 -5.91 11.94
CA VAL A 115 6.96 -5.26 12.99
C VAL A 115 6.86 -3.75 12.71
N ILE A 116 7.98 -3.07 12.48
CA ILE A 116 8.00 -1.63 12.20
C ILE A 116 7.19 -1.33 10.95
N MET A 117 7.38 -2.10 9.88
CA MET A 117 6.68 -1.93 8.61
C MET A 117 5.18 -2.19 8.74
N GLY A 118 4.78 -3.27 9.43
CA GLY A 118 3.38 -3.62 9.64
C GLY A 118 2.64 -2.57 10.49
N CYS A 119 3.28 -2.08 11.56
CA CYS A 119 2.75 -0.97 12.34
C CYS A 119 2.63 0.32 11.50
N GLY A 120 3.60 0.59 10.62
CA GLY A 120 3.54 1.74 9.71
C GLY A 120 2.43 1.65 8.67
N ILE A 121 2.15 0.45 8.14
CA ILE A 121 1.03 0.21 7.23
C ILE A 121 -0.30 0.38 7.97
N ALA A 122 -0.42 -0.14 9.19
CA ALA A 122 -1.58 0.09 10.03
C ALA A 122 -1.75 1.58 10.36
N ALA A 123 -0.67 2.30 10.66
CA ALA A 123 -0.71 3.76 10.87
C ALA A 123 -1.23 4.48 9.62
N MET A 124 -0.82 4.09 8.41
CA MET A 124 -1.38 4.60 7.15
C MET A 124 -2.88 4.35 7.08
N HIS A 125 -3.32 3.10 7.33
CA HIS A 125 -4.73 2.73 7.27
C HIS A 125 -5.57 3.59 8.22
N TYR A 126 -5.19 3.67 9.51
CA TYR A 126 -5.96 4.43 10.49
C TYR A 126 -5.85 5.95 10.32
N THR A 127 -4.74 6.48 9.77
CA THR A 127 -4.67 7.89 9.37
C THR A 127 -5.55 8.17 8.17
N GLY A 128 -5.61 7.24 7.20
CA GLY A 128 -6.53 7.32 6.06
C GLY A 128 -8.00 7.24 6.48
N MET A 129 -8.32 6.39 7.47
CA MET A 129 -9.64 6.35 8.09
C MET A 129 -9.98 7.65 8.80
N ALA A 130 -9.04 8.21 9.56
CA ALA A 130 -9.21 9.50 10.23
C ALA A 130 -9.37 10.69 9.25
N ALA A 131 -8.92 10.53 8.01
CA ALA A 131 -9.15 11.52 6.95
C ALA A 131 -10.61 11.53 6.46
N MET A 132 -11.38 10.45 6.68
CA MET A 132 -12.77 10.37 6.26
C MET A 132 -13.62 11.36 7.04
N ARG A 133 -14.38 12.20 6.33
CA ARG A 133 -15.35 13.12 6.86
C ARG A 133 -16.74 12.68 6.45
N VAL A 134 -17.55 12.32 7.43
CA VAL A 134 -18.91 11.79 7.31
C VAL A 134 -19.78 12.40 8.39
N GLN A 135 -21.10 12.41 8.21
CA GLN A 135 -22.05 12.92 9.22
C GLN A 135 -22.25 11.89 10.34
N ALA A 136 -21.16 11.50 10.99
CA ALA A 136 -21.15 10.56 12.10
C ALA A 136 -19.88 10.73 12.94
N ASP A 137 -19.97 10.40 14.22
CA ASP A 137 -18.80 10.14 15.07
C ASP A 137 -18.27 8.73 14.75
N MET A 138 -16.94 8.65 14.53
CA MET A 138 -16.27 7.41 14.15
C MET A 138 -15.56 6.79 15.35
N HIS A 139 -15.83 5.54 15.62
CA HIS A 139 -15.15 4.73 16.62
C HIS A 139 -14.60 3.45 16.00
N HIS A 140 -13.58 2.88 16.61
CA HIS A 140 -12.98 1.63 16.15
C HIS A 140 -13.02 0.58 17.27
N ALA A 141 -13.61 -0.56 16.99
CA ALA A 141 -13.61 -1.71 17.91
C ALA A 141 -12.19 -2.27 18.07
N HIS A 142 -11.75 -2.45 19.31
CA HIS A 142 -10.35 -2.84 19.62
C HIS A 142 -9.95 -4.20 19.00
N GLY A 143 -10.88 -5.18 18.95
CA GLY A 143 -10.60 -6.51 18.41
C GLY A 143 -10.12 -6.48 16.96
N PRO A 144 -10.95 -5.97 16.01
CA PRO A 144 -10.53 -5.84 14.61
C PRO A 144 -9.27 -4.98 14.41
N VAL A 145 -9.08 -3.92 15.22
CA VAL A 145 -7.85 -3.11 15.19
C VAL A 145 -6.62 -3.97 15.47
N VAL A 146 -6.64 -4.74 16.56
CA VAL A 146 -5.50 -5.60 16.93
C VAL A 146 -5.26 -6.65 15.86
N VAL A 147 -6.32 -7.29 15.34
CA VAL A 147 -6.21 -8.32 14.31
C VAL A 147 -5.62 -7.74 13.01
N SER A 148 -6.08 -6.55 12.60
CA SER A 148 -5.55 -5.89 11.38
C SER A 148 -4.06 -5.55 11.52
N VAL A 149 -3.59 -5.10 12.68
CA VAL A 149 -2.17 -4.85 12.95
C VAL A 149 -1.36 -6.15 12.89
N ILE A 150 -1.86 -7.24 13.48
CA ILE A 150 -1.20 -8.55 13.41
C ILE A 150 -1.09 -9.02 11.96
N ILE A 151 -2.18 -8.91 11.17
CA ILE A 151 -2.16 -9.22 9.73
C ILE A 151 -1.09 -8.37 9.04
N GLY A 152 -1.00 -7.08 9.32
CA GLY A 152 0.00 -6.16 8.76
C GLY A 152 1.43 -6.60 9.06
N VAL A 153 1.71 -7.03 10.28
CA VAL A 153 3.05 -7.53 10.68
C VAL A 153 3.39 -8.84 9.98
N VAL A 154 2.46 -9.79 9.95
CA VAL A 154 2.65 -11.10 9.28
C VAL A 154 2.82 -10.90 7.77
N ALA A 155 1.98 -10.07 7.14
CA ALA A 155 2.09 -9.73 5.72
C ALA A 155 3.42 -9.06 5.39
N SER A 156 3.87 -8.14 6.24
CA SER A 156 5.16 -7.45 6.09
C SER A 156 6.33 -8.42 6.19
N PHE A 157 6.28 -9.36 7.13
CA PHE A 157 7.30 -10.40 7.24
C PHE A 157 7.35 -11.27 5.97
N ALA A 158 6.19 -11.74 5.51
CA ALA A 158 6.09 -12.53 4.29
C ALA A 158 6.61 -11.77 3.06
N ALA A 159 6.21 -10.49 2.90
CA ALA A 159 6.66 -9.64 1.80
C ALA A 159 8.18 -9.44 1.80
N LEU A 160 8.78 -9.12 2.94
CA LEU A 160 10.23 -8.96 3.08
C LEU A 160 10.97 -10.29 2.84
N TYR A 161 10.39 -11.41 3.29
CA TYR A 161 10.95 -12.75 3.05
C TYR A 161 10.91 -13.10 1.56
N ILE A 162 9.80 -12.85 0.86
CA ILE A 162 9.65 -13.05 -0.59
C ILE A 162 10.71 -12.23 -1.35
N VAL A 163 10.82 -10.95 -1.04
CA VAL A 163 11.79 -10.04 -1.67
C VAL A 163 13.23 -10.54 -1.47
N ARG A 164 13.53 -11.12 -0.32
CA ARG A 164 14.88 -11.60 0.05
C ARG A 164 15.23 -12.95 -0.56
N GLU A 165 14.33 -13.91 -0.50
CA GLU A 165 14.63 -15.32 -0.78
C GLU A 165 14.15 -15.76 -2.17
N PHE A 166 12.99 -15.26 -2.64
CA PHE A 166 12.40 -15.76 -3.87
C PHE A 166 13.02 -15.10 -5.11
N LYS A 167 13.17 -15.90 -6.17
CA LYS A 167 13.76 -15.49 -7.45
C LYS A 167 12.90 -15.96 -8.62
N GLY A 168 13.16 -15.38 -9.80
CA GLY A 168 12.48 -15.78 -11.03
C GLY A 168 10.97 -15.63 -10.96
N VAL A 169 10.25 -16.50 -11.64
CA VAL A 169 8.78 -16.45 -11.77
C VAL A 169 8.08 -16.58 -10.42
N LEU A 170 8.58 -17.42 -9.52
CA LEU A 170 7.99 -17.64 -8.20
C LEU A 170 7.88 -16.34 -7.39
N ARG A 171 8.88 -15.44 -7.48
CA ARG A 171 8.84 -14.14 -6.83
C ARG A 171 7.64 -13.31 -7.27
N TYR A 172 7.37 -13.28 -8.58
CA TYR A 172 6.28 -12.49 -9.15
C TYR A 172 4.91 -13.14 -8.94
N ALA A 173 4.86 -14.48 -8.93
CA ALA A 173 3.67 -15.25 -8.61
C ALA A 173 3.16 -14.99 -7.17
N CYS A 174 3.98 -14.42 -6.28
CA CYS A 174 3.56 -13.99 -4.95
C CYS A 174 2.79 -12.65 -4.93
N ALA A 175 2.76 -11.89 -6.02
CA ALA A 175 2.07 -10.58 -6.03
C ALA A 175 0.57 -10.66 -5.68
N PRO A 176 -0.23 -11.62 -6.18
CA PRO A 176 -1.61 -11.78 -5.76
C PRO A 176 -1.77 -12.07 -4.26
N VAL A 177 -0.86 -12.87 -3.69
CA VAL A 177 -0.87 -13.19 -2.25
C VAL A 177 -0.56 -11.94 -1.43
N MET A 178 0.41 -11.13 -1.86
CA MET A 178 0.72 -9.85 -1.23
C MET A 178 -0.47 -8.89 -1.32
N GLY A 179 -1.12 -8.80 -2.49
CA GLY A 179 -2.32 -8.00 -2.67
C GLY A 179 -3.45 -8.42 -1.74
N LEU A 180 -3.68 -9.73 -1.61
CA LEU A 180 -4.68 -10.28 -0.70
C LEU A 180 -4.37 -9.93 0.78
N ALA A 181 -3.10 -9.99 1.17
CA ALA A 181 -2.68 -9.67 2.53
C ALA A 181 -2.90 -8.19 2.89
N VAL A 182 -2.67 -7.27 1.93
CA VAL A 182 -2.96 -5.84 2.12
C VAL A 182 -4.47 -5.59 2.22
N CYS A 183 -5.27 -6.22 1.36
CA CYS A 183 -6.73 -6.19 1.44
C CYS A 183 -7.24 -6.75 2.78
N ALA A 184 -6.67 -7.86 3.25
CA ALA A 184 -7.05 -8.47 4.52
C ALA A 184 -6.83 -7.51 5.71
N LEU A 185 -5.70 -6.79 5.76
CA LEU A 185 -5.49 -5.76 6.77
C LEU A 185 -6.57 -4.68 6.68
N HIS A 186 -6.79 -4.13 5.48
CA HIS A 186 -7.72 -3.03 5.27
C HIS A 186 -9.15 -3.40 5.65
N TYR A 187 -9.69 -4.49 5.08
CA TYR A 187 -11.08 -4.87 5.33
C TYR A 187 -11.32 -5.41 6.75
N THR A 188 -10.30 -5.99 7.40
CA THR A 188 -10.37 -6.31 8.84
C THR A 188 -10.43 -5.04 9.67
N GLY A 189 -9.65 -4.01 9.33
CA GLY A 189 -9.73 -2.70 9.97
C GLY A 189 -11.11 -2.05 9.78
N MET A 190 -11.65 -2.09 8.55
CA MET A 190 -12.99 -1.59 8.22
C MET A 190 -14.10 -2.32 8.98
N ALA A 191 -13.99 -3.63 9.18
CA ALA A 191 -14.96 -4.40 9.97
C ALA A 191 -15.04 -3.94 11.43
N GLY A 192 -14.04 -3.22 11.92
CA GLY A 192 -14.03 -2.60 13.25
C GLY A 192 -14.60 -1.19 13.29
N LEU A 193 -14.96 -0.59 12.15
CA LEU A 193 -15.52 0.75 12.11
C LEU A 193 -16.95 0.75 12.64
N VAL A 194 -17.22 1.70 13.52
CA VAL A 194 -18.57 1.96 14.10
C VAL A 194 -18.89 3.42 13.81
N LEU A 195 -19.99 3.67 13.13
CA LEU A 195 -20.51 5.01 12.87
C LEU A 195 -21.70 5.28 13.78
N GLU A 196 -21.65 6.38 14.52
CA GLU A 196 -22.77 6.92 15.30
C GLU A 196 -23.24 8.19 14.62
N PRO A 197 -24.45 8.21 13.99
CA PRO A 197 -24.94 9.36 13.24
C PRO A 197 -24.95 10.63 14.10
N ARG A 198 -24.41 11.69 13.55
CA ARG A 198 -24.33 13.01 14.17
C ARG A 198 -24.40 14.10 13.12
N GLU A 199 -25.18 15.14 13.37
CA GLU A 199 -25.17 16.33 12.53
C GLU A 199 -23.82 17.07 12.68
N MET A 200 -23.17 17.31 11.55
CA MET A 200 -21.91 18.07 11.48
C MET A 200 -22.15 19.43 10.84
N ASP A 201 -21.40 20.43 11.30
CA ASP A 201 -21.40 21.77 10.69
C ASP A 201 -20.96 21.67 9.22
N ILE A 202 -21.56 22.48 8.34
CA ILE A 202 -21.22 22.52 6.91
C ILE A 202 -19.74 22.83 6.69
N ASN A 203 -19.13 23.65 7.55
CA ASN A 203 -17.71 23.99 7.50
C ASN A 203 -16.81 22.76 7.72
N TYR A 204 -17.31 21.68 8.34
CA TYR A 204 -16.58 20.43 8.50
C TYR A 204 -16.19 19.78 7.17
N PHE A 205 -16.93 20.06 6.11
CA PHE A 205 -16.71 19.50 4.77
C PHE A 205 -15.95 20.45 3.84
N GLU A 206 -15.67 21.69 4.25
CA GLU A 206 -14.95 22.66 3.43
C GLU A 206 -13.50 22.23 3.16
N GLY A 207 -13.05 22.40 1.90
CA GLY A 207 -11.69 22.08 1.47
C GLY A 207 -11.35 20.59 1.45
N ALA A 208 -12.33 19.72 1.71
CA ALA A 208 -12.13 18.27 1.67
C ALA A 208 -12.15 17.75 0.22
N VAL A 209 -11.38 16.68 -0.02
CA VAL A 209 -11.38 15.95 -1.28
C VAL A 209 -12.66 15.12 -1.38
N THR A 210 -13.43 15.32 -2.43
CA THR A 210 -14.64 14.55 -2.71
C THR A 210 -14.30 13.14 -3.26
N SER A 211 -15.24 12.20 -3.19
CA SER A 211 -15.06 10.85 -3.76
C SER A 211 -14.66 10.86 -5.24
N PRO A 212 -15.27 11.67 -6.13
CA PRO A 212 -14.81 11.78 -7.53
C PRO A 212 -13.39 12.35 -7.66
N GLN A 213 -13.00 13.32 -6.85
CA GLN A 213 -11.64 13.86 -6.85
C GLN A 213 -10.64 12.82 -6.34
N MET A 214 -10.99 12.04 -5.32
CA MET A 214 -10.17 10.95 -4.82
C MET A 214 -9.96 9.90 -5.91
N LEU A 215 -11.04 9.49 -6.61
CA LEU A 215 -10.95 8.56 -7.72
C LEU A 215 -10.03 9.09 -8.83
N PHE A 216 -10.11 10.38 -9.15
CA PHE A 216 -9.23 11.03 -10.13
C PHE A 216 -7.75 10.99 -9.67
N LEU A 217 -7.46 11.32 -8.41
CA LEU A 217 -6.10 11.24 -7.86
C LEU A 217 -5.53 9.82 -7.93
N ILE A 218 -6.35 8.82 -7.61
CA ILE A 218 -5.96 7.41 -7.73
C ILE A 218 -5.71 7.05 -9.19
N ALA A 219 -6.59 7.44 -10.12
CA ALA A 219 -6.43 7.15 -11.54
C ALA A 219 -5.14 7.79 -12.11
N VAL A 220 -4.83 9.02 -11.75
CA VAL A 220 -3.57 9.71 -12.12
C VAL A 220 -2.37 8.96 -11.53
N SER A 221 -2.43 8.55 -10.26
CA SER A 221 -1.36 7.79 -9.62
C SER A 221 -1.14 6.45 -10.32
N MET A 222 -2.20 5.70 -10.62
CA MET A 222 -2.11 4.40 -11.32
C MET A 222 -1.57 4.54 -12.74
N THR A 223 -2.00 5.57 -13.47
CA THR A 223 -1.46 5.86 -14.81
C THR A 223 0.03 6.18 -14.75
N SER A 224 0.44 6.99 -13.78
CA SER A 224 1.87 7.29 -13.57
C SER A 224 2.69 6.03 -13.22
N ALA A 225 2.10 5.07 -12.47
CA ALA A 225 2.73 3.78 -12.19
C ALA A 225 2.99 2.97 -13.46
N VAL A 226 1.99 2.88 -14.33
CA VAL A 226 2.11 2.16 -15.60
C VAL A 226 3.19 2.82 -16.46
N VAL A 227 3.10 4.14 -16.65
CA VAL A 227 4.08 4.90 -17.45
C VAL A 227 5.50 4.73 -16.91
N LEU A 228 5.67 4.88 -15.61
CA LEU A 228 6.98 4.71 -14.96
C LEU A 228 7.49 3.27 -15.09
N SER A 229 6.62 2.27 -14.94
CA SER A 229 7.00 0.85 -15.08
C SER A 229 7.46 0.53 -16.51
N VAL A 230 6.73 1.03 -17.52
CA VAL A 230 7.10 0.87 -18.95
C VAL A 230 8.40 1.59 -19.25
N TYR A 231 8.56 2.82 -18.79
CA TYR A 231 9.80 3.59 -18.96
C TYR A 231 11.00 2.87 -18.33
N LEU A 232 10.88 2.39 -17.11
CA LEU A 232 11.94 1.68 -16.40
C LEU A 232 12.30 0.36 -17.08
N TYR A 233 11.29 -0.36 -17.62
CA TYR A 233 11.54 -1.56 -18.41
C TYR A 233 12.33 -1.25 -19.68
N TRP A 234 11.90 -0.26 -20.44
CA TRP A 234 12.56 0.16 -21.67
C TRP A 234 13.99 0.68 -21.42
N TRP A 235 14.19 1.47 -20.36
CA TRP A 235 15.50 1.97 -19.96
C TRP A 235 16.46 0.84 -19.56
N GLN A 236 15.98 -0.20 -18.88
CA GLN A 236 16.79 -1.39 -18.57
C GLN A 236 17.20 -2.13 -19.83
N GLU A 237 16.27 -2.37 -20.76
CA GLU A 237 16.52 -3.07 -22.00
C GLU A 237 17.59 -2.34 -22.83
N ASP A 238 17.47 -1.00 -22.97
CA ASP A 238 18.46 -0.17 -23.67
C ASP A 238 19.87 -0.28 -23.05
N ARG A 239 19.95 -0.28 -21.71
CA ARG A 239 21.22 -0.47 -21.00
C ARG A 239 21.84 -1.85 -21.27
N TRP A 240 21.05 -2.90 -21.26
CA TRP A 240 21.54 -4.24 -21.58
C TRP A 240 22.07 -4.33 -23.02
N GLN A 241 21.35 -3.78 -23.96
CA GLN A 241 21.78 -3.76 -25.36
C GLN A 241 23.08 -2.96 -25.56
N ARG A 242 23.23 -1.81 -24.92
CA ARG A 242 24.49 -1.02 -24.97
C ARG A 242 25.66 -1.76 -24.35
N GLN A 243 25.46 -2.48 -23.25
CA GLN A 243 26.53 -3.29 -22.64
C GLN A 243 26.92 -4.47 -23.53
N ALA A 244 25.97 -5.16 -24.13
CA ALA A 244 26.21 -6.26 -25.06
C ALA A 244 26.99 -5.78 -26.34
N ARG A 245 26.70 -4.58 -26.84
CA ARG A 245 27.40 -3.99 -27.98
C ARG A 245 28.87 -3.59 -27.63
N ARG A 246 29.14 -3.20 -26.38
CA ARG A 246 30.49 -2.84 -25.92
C ARG A 246 31.37 -4.04 -25.61
N ALA A 247 30.79 -5.21 -25.43
CA ALA A 247 31.48 -6.46 -25.13
C ALA A 247 31.84 -7.27 -26.40
N ARG A 248 31.38 -6.81 -27.57
CA ARG A 248 31.74 -7.31 -28.90
C ARG A 248 32.83 -6.43 -29.52
#